data_97b62a4fabd3e7cf4e9b0666509e418f
#
_entry.id   97b62a4fabd3e7cf4e9b0666509e418f
#
_cell.length_a   1.000
_cell.length_b   1.000
_cell.length_c   1.000
_cell.angle_alpha   90.00
_cell.angle_beta   90.00
_cell.angle_gamma   90.00
#
_symmetry.space_group_name_H-M   'P 1'
#
loop_
_entity.id
_entity.type
_entity.pdbx_description
1 polymer ?
#
loop_
_entity_poly.entity_id
_entity_poly.type
_entity_poly.pdbx_seq_one_letter_code
_entity_poly.pdbx_strand_id
1 'polypeptide(L)'
;MIGQNLTLIFNESIDIAKEMHHNILTTEHLFLATLNNTQGISILQKCGGNIQEMRQMTNLYLKKYIPYSQEVSKSPKQTPALDRIIESMVSHAQNSNRQSIDVGDLLASIME
;
A
#
# COMPACT_ATOMS: atom_id res chain seq x y z
N MET A 1 -15.29 -7.84 -5.09
CA MET A 1 -14.29 -8.85 -4.68
C MET A 1 -12.87 -8.29 -4.85
N ILE A 2 -12.02 -8.52 -3.86
CA ILE A 2 -10.63 -8.08 -3.91
C ILE A 2 -9.78 -9.13 -4.63
N GLY A 3 -8.98 -8.71 -5.62
CA GLY A 3 -8.11 -9.60 -6.36
C GLY A 3 -6.99 -10.18 -5.50
N GLN A 4 -6.41 -11.31 -5.93
CA GLN A 4 -5.39 -12.04 -5.18
C GLN A 4 -4.14 -11.21 -4.92
N ASN A 5 -3.65 -10.48 -5.94
CA ASN A 5 -2.47 -9.65 -5.77
C ASN A 5 -2.68 -8.54 -4.76
N LEU A 6 -3.87 -7.94 -4.75
CA LEU A 6 -4.19 -6.89 -3.80
C LEU A 6 -4.23 -7.43 -2.37
N THR A 7 -4.79 -8.63 -2.18
CA THR A 7 -4.77 -9.31 -0.87
C THR A 7 -3.34 -9.54 -0.39
N LEU A 8 -2.46 -10.02 -1.28
CA LEU A 8 -1.05 -10.23 -0.95
C LEU A 8 -0.36 -8.92 -0.55
N ILE A 9 -0.66 -7.83 -1.25
CA ILE A 9 -0.10 -6.52 -0.95
C ILE A 9 -0.54 -6.04 0.44
N PHE A 10 -1.82 -6.17 0.78
CA PHE A 10 -2.31 -5.80 2.11
C PHE A 10 -1.62 -6.60 3.21
N ASN A 11 -1.50 -7.92 3.03
CA ASN A 11 -0.85 -8.78 4.00
C ASN A 11 0.62 -8.41 4.17
N GLU A 12 1.32 -8.15 3.07
CA GLU A 12 2.73 -7.75 3.13
C GLU A 12 2.90 -6.39 3.79
N SER A 13 1.99 -5.45 3.54
CA SER A 13 2.06 -4.13 4.18
C SER A 13 1.97 -4.22 5.71
N ILE A 14 1.13 -5.12 6.20
CA ILE A 14 1.03 -5.38 7.65
C ILE A 14 2.34 -5.96 8.18
N ASP A 15 2.93 -6.91 7.45
CA ASP A 15 4.21 -7.51 7.83
C ASP A 15 5.33 -6.46 7.85
N ILE A 16 5.37 -5.59 6.86
CA ILE A 16 6.34 -4.49 6.80
C ILE A 16 6.21 -3.59 8.03
N ALA A 17 4.99 -3.18 8.36
CA ALA A 17 4.75 -2.32 9.52
C ALA A 17 5.24 -2.99 10.81
N LYS A 18 4.96 -4.28 10.99
CA LYS A 18 5.39 -5.05 12.16
C LYS A 18 6.92 -5.15 12.22
N GLU A 19 7.56 -5.46 11.10
CA GLU A 19 9.03 -5.58 11.04
C GLU A 19 9.72 -4.26 11.35
N MET A 20 9.13 -3.14 10.98
CA MET A 20 9.66 -1.81 11.27
C MET A 20 9.27 -1.29 12.65
N HIS A 21 8.53 -2.07 13.43
CA HIS A 21 8.01 -1.66 14.75
C HIS A 21 7.10 -0.44 14.66
N HIS A 22 6.25 -0.41 13.65
CA HIS A 22 5.24 0.63 13.47
C HIS A 22 3.89 0.09 13.92
N ASN A 23 3.21 0.81 14.81
CA ASN A 23 1.89 0.42 15.31
C ASN A 23 0.75 1.04 14.52
N ILE A 24 1.07 1.76 13.46
CA ILE A 24 0.08 2.28 12.51
C ILE A 24 0.39 1.73 11.13
N LEU A 25 -0.66 1.57 10.32
CA LEU A 25 -0.56 1.15 8.93
C LEU A 25 -0.90 2.34 8.05
N THR A 26 0.08 2.79 7.26
CA THR A 26 -0.04 3.97 6.43
C THR A 26 -0.15 3.61 4.95
N THR A 27 -0.51 4.59 4.14
CA THR A 27 -0.49 4.45 2.68
C THR A 27 0.91 4.11 2.19
N GLU A 28 1.95 4.64 2.83
CA GLU A 28 3.35 4.38 2.46
C GLU A 28 3.75 2.93 2.70
N HIS A 29 3.25 2.29 3.76
CA HIS A 29 3.47 0.85 3.95
C HIS A 29 2.85 0.06 2.80
N LEU A 30 1.64 0.44 2.41
CA LEU A 30 0.92 -0.21 1.32
C LEU A 30 1.65 0.01 -0.01
N PHE A 31 2.16 1.21 -0.25
CA PHE A 31 2.93 1.53 -1.45
C PHE A 31 4.22 0.73 -1.51
N LEU A 32 4.93 0.60 -0.37
CA LEU A 32 6.14 -0.21 -0.32
C LEU A 32 5.86 -1.68 -0.65
N ALA A 33 4.77 -2.23 -0.12
CA ALA A 33 4.34 -3.59 -0.46
C ALA A 33 4.03 -3.72 -1.96
N THR A 34 3.43 -2.69 -2.55
CA THR A 34 3.15 -2.66 -3.99
C THR A 34 4.44 -2.69 -4.80
N LEU A 35 5.48 -2.00 -4.33
CA LEU A 35 6.81 -1.99 -4.97
C LEU A 35 7.52 -3.34 -4.89
N ASN A 36 7.07 -4.23 -4.00
CA ASN A 36 7.59 -5.59 -3.89
C ASN A 36 6.72 -6.62 -4.61
N ASN A 37 5.60 -6.20 -5.18
CA ASN A 37 4.67 -7.08 -5.89
C ASN A 37 4.94 -7.03 -7.40
N THR A 38 4.99 -8.19 -8.04
CA THR A 38 5.32 -8.29 -9.48
C THR A 38 4.40 -7.46 -10.35
N GLN A 39 3.10 -7.51 -10.08
CA GLN A 39 2.12 -6.74 -10.86
C GLN A 39 2.24 -5.23 -10.58
N GLY A 40 2.47 -4.85 -9.33
CA GLY A 40 2.68 -3.46 -8.96
C GLY A 40 3.92 -2.88 -9.64
N ILE A 41 5.03 -3.63 -9.63
CA ILE A 41 6.26 -3.24 -10.31
C ILE A 41 6.01 -3.04 -11.81
N SER A 42 5.31 -3.98 -12.43
CA SER A 42 5.03 -3.91 -13.88
C SER A 42 4.23 -2.65 -14.23
N ILE A 43 3.19 -2.34 -13.46
CA ILE A 43 2.35 -1.17 -13.69
C ILE A 43 3.16 0.12 -13.55
N LEU A 44 3.93 0.22 -12.46
CA LEU A 44 4.72 1.43 -12.19
C LEU A 44 5.84 1.64 -13.22
N GLN A 45 6.47 0.56 -13.68
CA GLN A 45 7.48 0.64 -14.73
C GLN A 45 6.88 1.14 -16.05
N LYS A 46 5.69 0.67 -16.40
CA LYS A 46 4.99 1.12 -17.61
C LYS A 46 4.63 2.60 -17.54
N CYS A 47 4.46 3.13 -16.32
CA CYS A 47 4.20 4.55 -16.10
C CYS A 47 5.49 5.39 -16.04
N GLY A 48 6.65 4.77 -16.27
CA GLY A 48 7.94 5.47 -16.26
C GLY A 48 8.59 5.57 -14.88
N GLY A 49 8.09 4.86 -13.90
CA GLY A 49 8.63 4.90 -12.53
C GLY A 49 9.95 4.13 -12.39
N ASN A 50 10.84 4.67 -11.56
CA ASN A 50 12.05 3.97 -11.14
C ASN A 50 11.79 3.25 -9.83
N ILE A 51 11.64 1.93 -9.90
CA ILE A 51 11.23 1.10 -8.75
C ILE A 51 12.23 1.21 -7.60
N GLN A 52 13.52 1.13 -7.89
CA GLN A 52 14.54 1.16 -6.85
C GLN A 52 14.56 2.51 -6.12
N GLU A 53 14.46 3.61 -6.86
CA GLU A 53 14.40 4.94 -6.28
C GLU A 53 13.14 5.13 -5.44
N MET A 54 11.99 4.71 -5.95
CA MET A 54 10.72 4.76 -5.21
C MET A 54 10.80 3.97 -3.91
N ARG A 55 11.42 2.78 -3.97
CA ARG A 55 11.58 1.93 -2.79
C ARG A 55 12.47 2.60 -1.74
N GLN A 56 13.58 3.18 -2.16
CA GLN A 56 14.49 3.89 -1.25
C GLN A 56 13.80 5.08 -0.58
N MET A 57 13.11 5.89 -1.37
CA MET A 57 12.41 7.07 -0.85
C MET A 57 11.30 6.69 0.14
N THR A 58 10.54 5.65 -0.18
CA THR A 58 9.46 5.18 0.69
C THR A 58 10.01 4.64 2.01
N ASN A 59 11.10 3.85 1.95
CA ASN A 59 11.76 3.34 3.15
C ASN A 59 12.26 4.48 4.03
N LEU A 60 12.89 5.48 3.44
CA LEU A 60 13.39 6.64 4.19
C LEU A 60 12.26 7.40 4.87
N TYR A 61 11.14 7.59 4.14
CA TYR A 61 9.95 8.25 4.70
C TYR A 61 9.43 7.51 5.92
N LEU A 62 9.27 6.18 5.80
CA LEU A 62 8.75 5.36 6.90
C LEU A 62 9.65 5.41 8.12
N LYS A 63 10.97 5.37 7.93
CA LYS A 63 11.93 5.44 9.04
C LYS A 63 11.94 6.81 9.71
N LYS A 64 11.74 7.88 8.92
CA LYS A 64 11.85 9.26 9.42
C LYS A 64 10.57 9.74 10.11
N TYR A 65 9.41 9.42 9.53
CA TYR A 65 8.15 10.05 9.95
C TYR A 65 7.23 9.16 10.77
N ILE A 66 7.44 7.83 10.75
CA ILE A 66 6.59 6.92 11.53
C ILE A 66 7.32 6.53 12.80
N PRO A 67 6.71 6.79 13.98
CA PRO A 67 7.38 6.49 15.26
C PRO A 67 7.65 5.00 15.42
N TYR A 68 8.86 4.69 15.89
CA TYR A 68 9.26 3.34 16.29
C TYR A 68 8.64 3.01 17.64
N SER A 69 8.04 1.83 17.77
CA SER A 69 7.49 1.35 19.03
C SER A 69 8.25 0.11 19.49
N GLN A 70 8.59 0.04 20.78
CA GLN A 70 9.24 -1.13 21.35
C GLN A 70 8.28 -2.34 21.39
N GLU A 71 6.99 -2.08 21.58
CA GLU A 71 5.98 -3.13 21.54
C GLU A 71 5.35 -3.18 20.16
N VAL A 72 5.45 -4.36 19.51
CA VAL A 72 4.90 -4.54 18.17
C VAL A 72 3.46 -4.96 18.27
N SER A 73 2.57 -4.16 17.66
CA SER A 73 1.15 -4.50 17.58
C SER A 73 0.94 -5.67 16.63
N LYS A 74 0.04 -6.59 16.98
CA LYS A 74 -0.37 -7.68 16.10
C LYS A 74 -1.18 -7.17 14.91
N SER A 75 -1.87 -6.04 15.10
CA SER A 75 -2.72 -5.43 14.08
C SER A 75 -2.46 -3.93 14.06
N PRO A 76 -1.48 -3.47 13.28
CA PRO A 76 -1.25 -2.03 13.15
C PRO A 76 -2.53 -1.31 12.73
N LYS A 77 -2.82 -0.19 13.37
CA LYS A 77 -4.05 0.56 13.15
C LYS A 77 -3.96 1.36 11.86
N GLN A 78 -4.97 1.23 11.00
CA GLN A 78 -5.02 2.00 9.76
C GLN A 78 -5.20 3.49 10.04
N THR A 79 -4.45 4.32 9.29
CA THR A 79 -4.60 5.77 9.38
C THR A 79 -5.86 6.23 8.64
N PRO A 80 -6.41 7.41 9.00
CA PRO A 80 -7.53 7.97 8.25
C PRO A 80 -7.21 8.18 6.76
N ALA A 81 -5.97 8.53 6.43
CA ALA A 81 -5.55 8.67 5.03
C ALA A 81 -5.67 7.35 4.28
N LEU A 82 -5.25 6.25 4.90
CA LEU A 82 -5.36 4.93 4.29
C LEU A 82 -6.83 4.52 4.13
N ASP A 83 -7.66 4.79 5.13
CA ASP A 83 -9.09 4.51 5.05
C ASP A 83 -9.73 5.21 3.86
N ARG A 84 -9.36 6.48 3.61
CA ARG A 84 -9.87 7.24 2.46
C ARG A 84 -9.45 6.63 1.12
N ILE A 85 -8.20 6.13 1.05
CA ILE A 85 -7.71 5.46 -0.16
C ILE A 85 -8.53 4.19 -0.44
N ILE A 86 -8.79 3.40 0.59
CA ILE A 86 -9.58 2.17 0.46
C ILE A 86 -11.01 2.50 0.00
N GLU A 87 -11.63 3.51 0.60
CA GLU A 87 -12.98 3.94 0.23
C GLU A 87 -13.03 4.41 -1.23
N SER A 88 -12.04 5.20 -1.65
CA SER A 88 -11.94 5.68 -3.03
C SER A 88 -11.81 4.52 -4.01
N MET A 89 -10.95 3.56 -3.68
CA MET A 89 -10.72 2.38 -4.52
C MET A 89 -12.00 1.56 -4.71
N VAL A 90 -12.73 1.32 -3.62
CA VAL A 90 -14.00 0.57 -3.66
C VAL A 90 -15.04 1.34 -4.47
N SER A 91 -15.16 2.65 -4.25
CA SER A 91 -16.12 3.50 -4.94
C SER A 91 -15.87 3.51 -6.45
N HIS A 92 -14.62 3.64 -6.88
CA HIS A 92 -14.25 3.62 -8.30
C HIS A 92 -14.60 2.29 -8.95
N ALA A 93 -14.34 1.18 -8.26
CA ALA A 93 -14.66 -0.15 -8.78
C ALA A 93 -16.16 -0.34 -8.93
N GLN A 94 -16.95 0.11 -7.95
CA GLN A 94 -18.42 0.04 -8.01
C GLN A 94 -18.96 0.88 -9.15
N ASN A 95 -18.48 2.10 -9.31
CA ASN A 95 -18.94 3.01 -10.37
C ASN A 95 -18.58 2.49 -11.77
N SER A 96 -17.51 1.71 -11.88
CA SER A 96 -17.09 1.09 -13.14
C SER A 96 -17.76 -0.25 -13.40
N ASN A 97 -18.65 -0.69 -12.53
CA ASN A 97 -19.35 -1.97 -12.64
C ASN A 97 -18.43 -3.19 -12.73
N ARG A 98 -17.24 -3.09 -12.12
CA ARG A 98 -16.29 -4.19 -12.13
C ARG A 98 -16.53 -5.12 -10.95
N GLN A 99 -16.28 -6.41 -11.17
CA GLN A 99 -16.50 -7.44 -10.15
C GLN A 99 -15.31 -7.64 -9.24
N SER A 100 -14.13 -7.15 -9.62
CA SER A 100 -12.93 -7.29 -8.79
C SER A 100 -12.16 -5.97 -8.72
N ILE A 101 -11.44 -5.79 -7.60
CA ILE A 101 -10.59 -4.66 -7.34
C ILE A 101 -9.14 -5.15 -7.41
N ASP A 102 -8.34 -4.51 -8.25
CA ASP A 102 -6.98 -4.94 -8.56
C ASP A 102 -5.93 -3.90 -8.16
N VAL A 103 -4.66 -4.25 -8.35
CA VAL A 103 -3.51 -3.40 -8.04
C VAL A 103 -3.59 -2.05 -8.75
N GLY A 104 -4.06 -2.04 -10.01
CA GLY A 104 -4.26 -0.80 -10.75
C GLY A 104 -5.23 0.16 -10.08
N ASP A 105 -6.28 -0.36 -9.47
CA ASP A 105 -7.25 0.45 -8.73
C ASP A 105 -6.60 1.09 -7.50
N LEU A 106 -5.78 0.33 -6.79
CA LEU A 106 -5.05 0.84 -5.64
C LEU A 106 -4.11 1.99 -6.05
N LEU A 107 -3.30 1.78 -7.09
CA LEU A 107 -2.37 2.79 -7.55
C LEU A 107 -3.07 4.05 -8.04
N ALA A 108 -4.18 3.89 -8.76
CA ALA A 108 -4.98 5.04 -9.20
C ALA A 108 -5.50 5.85 -8.01
N SER A 109 -5.95 5.19 -6.96
CA SER A 109 -6.44 5.86 -5.75
C SER A 109 -5.33 6.55 -4.96
N ILE A 110 -4.14 5.96 -4.92
CA ILE A 110 -2.98 6.57 -4.26
C ILE A 110 -2.55 7.84 -4.99
N MET A 111 -2.65 7.86 -6.32
CA MET A 111 -2.17 8.94 -7.16
C MET A 111 -3.20 10.04 -7.40
N GLU A 112 -4.38 9.94 -6.82
CA GLU A 112 -5.41 10.99 -6.90
C GLU A 112 -5.00 12.29 -6.23
#